data_ce54a52cd25456da68e66abab4d2e441
#
_entry.id   ce54a52cd25456da68e66abab4d2e441
#
_cell.length_a   1.000
_cell.length_b   1.000
_cell.length_c   1.000
_cell.angle_alpha   90.00
_cell.angle_beta   90.00
_cell.angle_gamma   90.00
#
_symmetry.space_group_name_H-M   'P 1'
#
loop_
_entity.id
_entity.type
_entity.pdbx_description
1 polymer ?
#
loop_
_entity_poly.entity_id
_entity_poly.type
_entity_poly.pdbx_seq_one_letter_code
_entity_poly.pdbx_strand_id
1 'polypeptide(L)'
;MNILAQATDTRQATPGQAEPATGPQTWTFTNRDTDQPTTVTCMTGCSLDHRGDVATPTFASDIWCQTDRSDVTLPINESGKVEEYRVLGITLNVRPWDEKLSQRLPHASVEVIDDCWIEDLDPDALALVIATLESRLDVLRDSHTQLVKLRAEYEARP
;
A
#
# COMPACT_ATOMS: atom_id res chain seq x y z
N MET A 1 7.50 17.93 30.16
CA MET A 1 7.06 16.53 30.12
C MET A 1 7.23 16.02 28.68
N ASN A 2 8.34 15.29 28.43
CA ASN A 2 8.68 14.80 27.09
C ASN A 2 7.87 13.54 26.81
N ILE A 3 6.88 13.65 25.94
CA ILE A 3 6.19 12.48 25.35
C ILE A 3 6.64 12.40 23.89
N LEU A 4 7.85 11.90 23.67
CA LEU A 4 8.21 11.28 22.41
C LEU A 4 7.57 9.90 22.44
N ALA A 5 6.37 9.78 21.88
CA ALA A 5 5.79 8.48 21.55
C ALA A 5 6.71 7.85 20.50
N GLN A 6 7.45 6.83 20.92
CA GLN A 6 8.15 5.95 19.99
C GLN A 6 7.07 5.28 19.15
N ALA A 7 7.11 5.48 17.83
CA ALA A 7 6.36 4.66 16.89
C ALA A 7 6.85 3.21 17.09
N THR A 8 6.08 2.42 17.79
CA THR A 8 6.33 0.98 17.90
C THR A 8 5.86 0.36 16.59
N ASP A 9 6.83 -0.09 15.81
CA ASP A 9 6.61 -1.00 14.68
C ASP A 9 5.99 -2.30 15.23
N THR A 10 4.68 -2.31 15.35
CA THR A 10 3.93 -3.48 15.80
C THR A 10 3.65 -4.33 14.58
N ARG A 11 4.67 -5.04 14.10
CA ARG A 11 4.44 -6.26 13.32
C ARG A 11 3.71 -7.25 14.21
N GLN A 12 2.40 -7.18 14.26
CA GLN A 12 1.58 -8.27 14.78
C GLN A 12 1.65 -9.42 13.79
N ALA A 13 2.56 -10.36 14.07
CA ALA A 13 2.53 -11.69 13.46
C ALA A 13 1.24 -12.38 13.92
N THR A 14 0.27 -12.47 13.03
CA THR A 14 -0.92 -13.30 13.22
C THR A 14 -0.47 -14.76 13.22
N PRO A 15 -0.73 -15.55 14.28
CA PRO A 15 -0.34 -16.97 14.30
C PRO A 15 -1.29 -17.73 13.37
N GLY A 16 -0.74 -18.30 12.30
CA GLY A 16 -1.44 -19.25 11.44
C GLY A 16 -1.38 -19.03 9.95
N GLN A 17 -0.63 -18.05 9.44
CA GLN A 17 -0.35 -17.98 8.02
C GLN A 17 0.75 -19.01 7.68
N ALA A 18 0.41 -19.98 6.80
CA ALA A 18 1.40 -20.86 6.17
C ALA A 18 2.46 -19.97 5.52
N GLU A 19 3.75 -20.31 5.72
CA GLU A 19 4.85 -19.63 5.03
C GLU A 19 4.53 -19.53 3.54
N PRO A 20 4.58 -18.30 2.94
CA PRO A 20 4.32 -18.13 1.53
C PRO A 20 5.30 -19.00 0.76
N ALA A 21 4.79 -19.81 -0.17
CA ALA A 21 5.60 -20.64 -1.05
C ALA A 21 6.66 -19.74 -1.71
N THR A 22 7.95 -20.11 -1.54
CA THR A 22 9.13 -19.32 -1.92
C THR A 22 9.37 -19.29 -3.43
N GLY A 23 8.36 -19.04 -4.24
CA GLY A 23 8.50 -18.91 -5.69
C GLY A 23 7.19 -18.48 -6.36
N PRO A 24 7.25 -18.00 -7.61
CA PRO A 24 6.06 -17.62 -8.34
C PRO A 24 5.17 -18.84 -8.55
N GLN A 25 3.91 -18.74 -8.17
CA GLN A 25 2.92 -19.79 -8.36
C GLN A 25 2.39 -19.73 -9.79
N THR A 26 2.30 -20.89 -10.46
CA THR A 26 1.72 -21.02 -11.80
C THR A 26 0.39 -21.78 -11.69
N TRP A 27 -0.64 -21.26 -12.31
CA TRP A 27 -1.97 -21.83 -12.31
C TRP A 27 -2.68 -21.59 -13.64
N THR A 28 -3.79 -22.27 -13.89
CA THR A 28 -4.53 -22.19 -15.17
C THR A 28 -6.00 -21.89 -14.88
N PHE A 29 -6.56 -20.97 -15.64
CA PHE A 29 -7.99 -20.63 -15.63
C PHE A 29 -8.62 -20.80 -17.01
N THR A 30 -9.94 -20.90 -17.09
CA THR A 30 -10.66 -20.87 -18.35
C THR A 30 -10.93 -19.42 -18.73
N ASN A 31 -10.31 -18.96 -19.82
CA ASN A 31 -10.51 -17.60 -20.31
C ASN A 31 -11.92 -17.48 -20.91
N ARG A 32 -12.74 -16.59 -20.35
CA ARG A 32 -14.13 -16.38 -20.71
C ARG A 32 -14.35 -15.88 -22.15
N ASP A 33 -13.37 -15.13 -22.71
CA ASP A 33 -13.47 -14.62 -24.09
C ASP A 33 -13.23 -15.69 -25.13
N THR A 34 -12.37 -16.66 -24.84
CA THR A 34 -11.90 -17.65 -25.81
C THR A 34 -12.38 -19.07 -25.53
N ASP A 35 -12.93 -19.30 -24.33
CA ASP A 35 -13.27 -20.61 -23.76
C ASP A 35 -12.09 -21.60 -23.77
N GLN A 36 -10.85 -21.05 -23.66
CA GLN A 36 -9.61 -21.82 -23.67
C GLN A 36 -8.89 -21.73 -22.33
N PRO A 37 -8.18 -22.82 -21.93
CA PRO A 37 -7.32 -22.77 -20.76
C PRO A 37 -6.16 -21.80 -20.99
N THR A 38 -5.99 -20.88 -20.07
CA THR A 38 -4.93 -19.88 -20.08
C THR A 38 -4.09 -20.02 -18.81
N THR A 39 -2.78 -20.15 -18.98
CA THR A 39 -1.84 -20.31 -17.86
C THR A 39 -1.25 -18.96 -17.49
N VAL A 40 -1.19 -18.69 -16.20
CA VAL A 40 -0.58 -17.49 -15.61
C VAL A 40 0.44 -17.89 -14.57
N THR A 41 1.53 -17.13 -14.51
CA THR A 41 2.50 -17.21 -13.42
C THR A 41 2.41 -15.93 -12.60
N CYS A 42 2.06 -16.06 -11.33
CA CYS A 42 2.01 -14.93 -10.40
C CYS A 42 3.37 -14.25 -10.27
N MET A 43 3.35 -12.96 -9.99
CA MET A 43 4.58 -12.29 -9.54
C MET A 43 5.03 -12.86 -8.18
N THR A 44 6.32 -12.81 -7.92
CA THR A 44 6.88 -13.19 -6.61
C THR A 44 6.24 -12.36 -5.49
N GLY A 45 5.80 -13.03 -4.42
CA GLY A 45 5.15 -12.37 -3.29
C GLY A 45 3.66 -12.08 -3.48
N CYS A 46 3.02 -12.62 -4.54
CA CYS A 46 1.58 -12.52 -4.68
C CYS A 46 0.85 -13.17 -3.50
N SER A 47 -0.03 -12.42 -2.85
CA SER A 47 -0.83 -12.84 -1.70
C SER A 47 -2.29 -13.13 -2.04
N LEU A 48 -2.70 -12.90 -3.29
CA LEU A 48 -4.08 -13.13 -3.70
C LEU A 48 -4.41 -14.61 -3.81
N ASP A 49 -5.63 -14.94 -3.39
CA ASP A 49 -6.19 -16.28 -3.54
C ASP A 49 -6.89 -16.41 -4.91
N HIS A 50 -6.26 -17.10 -5.85
CA HIS A 50 -6.76 -17.31 -7.19
C HIS A 50 -7.70 -18.52 -7.36
N ARG A 51 -8.12 -19.17 -6.27
CA ARG A 51 -9.04 -20.33 -6.36
C ARG A 51 -10.36 -19.98 -7.03
N GLY A 52 -10.84 -18.75 -6.83
CA GLY A 52 -12.04 -18.26 -7.51
C GLY A 52 -11.88 -18.18 -9.02
N ASP A 53 -10.71 -17.70 -9.48
CA ASP A 53 -10.40 -17.56 -10.90
C ASP A 53 -10.23 -18.91 -11.60
N VAL A 54 -9.77 -19.92 -10.87
CA VAL A 54 -9.66 -21.31 -11.37
C VAL A 54 -11.01 -22.00 -11.44
N ALA A 55 -11.90 -21.72 -10.48
CA ALA A 55 -13.18 -22.42 -10.33
C ALA A 55 -14.22 -22.00 -11.36
N THR A 56 -14.15 -20.77 -11.89
CA THR A 56 -15.13 -20.22 -12.84
C THR A 56 -14.43 -19.55 -14.02
N PRO A 57 -15.01 -19.62 -15.25
CA PRO A 57 -14.46 -18.88 -16.38
C PRO A 57 -14.35 -17.38 -16.08
N THR A 58 -13.15 -16.82 -16.23
CA THR A 58 -12.80 -15.44 -15.87
C THR A 58 -12.21 -14.71 -17.08
N PHE A 59 -12.48 -13.42 -17.22
CA PHE A 59 -11.82 -12.61 -18.25
C PHE A 59 -10.35 -12.45 -17.93
N ALA A 60 -9.49 -12.52 -18.92
CA ALA A 60 -8.07 -12.34 -18.74
C ALA A 60 -7.74 -10.95 -18.14
N SER A 61 -8.51 -9.91 -18.51
CA SER A 61 -8.39 -8.56 -17.98
C SER A 61 -8.66 -8.44 -16.47
N ASP A 62 -9.41 -9.39 -15.90
CA ASP A 62 -9.76 -9.40 -14.47
C ASP A 62 -8.70 -10.12 -13.62
N ILE A 63 -7.72 -10.76 -14.26
CA ILE A 63 -6.62 -11.44 -13.58
C ILE A 63 -5.54 -10.43 -13.20
N TRP A 64 -5.22 -10.39 -11.93
CA TRP A 64 -4.18 -9.52 -11.40
C TRP A 64 -3.46 -10.18 -10.22
N CYS A 65 -2.25 -9.73 -9.93
CA CYS A 65 -1.46 -10.16 -8.78
C CYS A 65 -1.15 -8.96 -7.91
N GLN A 66 -1.12 -9.18 -6.60
CA GLN A 66 -0.82 -8.14 -5.61
C GLN A 66 -0.05 -8.74 -4.45
N THR A 67 0.91 -7.98 -3.90
CA THR A 67 1.55 -8.32 -2.61
C THR A 67 0.62 -7.97 -1.45
N ASP A 68 0.91 -8.53 -0.27
CA ASP A 68 0.31 -8.04 0.96
C ASP A 68 0.54 -6.53 1.08
N ARG A 69 -0.49 -5.86 1.57
CA ARG A 69 -0.43 -4.43 1.84
C ARG A 69 0.43 -4.18 3.08
N SER A 70 1.39 -3.28 2.95
CA SER A 70 2.11 -2.71 4.08
C SER A 70 1.52 -1.34 4.38
N ASP A 71 0.96 -1.15 5.55
CA ASP A 71 0.38 0.13 5.97
C ASP A 71 0.79 0.47 7.41
N VAL A 72 0.62 1.75 7.75
CA VAL A 72 0.81 2.30 9.09
C VAL A 72 -0.48 3.01 9.48
N THR A 73 -0.92 2.85 10.73
CA THR A 73 -2.03 3.61 11.27
C THR A 73 -1.54 4.80 12.08
N LEU A 74 -2.17 5.96 11.90
CA LEU A 74 -1.95 7.14 12.71
C LEU A 74 -3.24 7.52 13.44
N PRO A 75 -3.16 7.79 14.76
CA PRO A 75 -4.29 8.35 15.49
C PRO A 75 -4.45 9.83 15.10
N ILE A 76 -5.57 10.15 14.50
CA ILE A 76 -5.93 11.53 14.13
C ILE A 76 -7.08 11.97 15.01
N ASN A 77 -6.95 13.12 15.67
CA ASN A 77 -8.02 13.70 16.47
C ASN A 77 -8.87 14.60 15.58
N GLU A 78 -9.97 14.07 15.12
CA GLU A 78 -10.96 14.82 14.37
C GLU A 78 -12.17 15.12 15.28
N SER A 79 -12.51 16.40 15.41
CA SER A 79 -13.66 16.85 16.17
C SER A 79 -13.72 16.37 17.64
N GLY A 80 -12.57 16.16 18.29
CA GLY A 80 -12.46 15.70 19.69
C GLY A 80 -12.56 14.20 19.86
N LYS A 81 -12.65 13.42 18.78
CA LYS A 81 -12.62 11.97 18.78
C LYS A 81 -11.37 11.48 18.08
N VAL A 82 -10.66 10.55 18.69
CA VAL A 82 -9.48 9.94 18.08
C VAL A 82 -9.96 8.79 17.17
N GLU A 83 -9.63 8.88 15.90
CA GLU A 83 -9.83 7.82 14.91
C GLU A 83 -8.50 7.38 14.36
N GLU A 84 -8.36 6.10 14.02
CA GLU A 84 -7.14 5.56 13.39
C GLU A 84 -7.32 5.55 11.88
N TYR A 85 -6.44 6.27 11.20
CA TYR A 85 -6.39 6.32 9.74
C TYR A 85 -5.17 5.55 9.22
N ARG A 86 -5.38 4.79 8.17
CA ARG A 86 -4.28 4.16 7.44
C ARG A 86 -3.58 5.22 6.60
N VAL A 87 -2.26 5.22 6.64
CA VAL A 87 -1.44 6.15 5.88
C VAL A 87 -0.23 5.43 5.29
N LEU A 88 0.23 5.92 4.15
CA LEU A 88 1.43 5.41 3.48
C LEU A 88 1.39 3.90 3.23
N GLY A 89 0.18 3.35 3.01
CA GLY A 89 0.03 1.96 2.59
C GLY A 89 0.69 1.76 1.21
N ILE A 90 1.35 0.62 1.02
CA ILE A 90 1.96 0.28 -0.27
C ILE A 90 1.61 -1.14 -0.68
N THR A 91 1.31 -1.32 -1.96
CA THR A 91 1.17 -2.64 -2.61
C THR A 91 1.97 -2.65 -3.90
N LEU A 92 2.49 -3.82 -4.26
CA LEU A 92 3.03 -4.06 -5.61
C LEU A 92 1.99 -4.85 -6.39
N ASN A 93 1.75 -4.45 -7.62
CA ASN A 93 0.69 -4.97 -8.46
C ASN A 93 1.21 -5.34 -9.85
N VAL A 94 0.52 -6.25 -10.53
CA VAL A 94 0.67 -6.51 -11.97
C VAL A 94 -0.64 -7.02 -12.53
N ARG A 95 -1.04 -6.52 -13.71
CA ARG A 95 -2.20 -6.96 -14.47
C ARG A 95 -1.73 -7.43 -15.85
N PRO A 96 -1.38 -8.69 -16.04
CA PRO A 96 -0.70 -9.16 -17.26
C PRO A 96 -1.43 -8.88 -18.57
N TRP A 97 -2.74 -8.76 -18.53
CA TRP A 97 -3.60 -8.55 -19.71
C TRP A 97 -4.32 -7.20 -19.73
N ASP A 98 -3.89 -6.24 -18.88
CA ASP A 98 -4.47 -4.90 -18.91
C ASP A 98 -4.20 -4.18 -20.24
N GLU A 99 -5.10 -3.29 -20.65
CA GLU A 99 -4.92 -2.47 -21.84
C GLU A 99 -3.75 -1.49 -21.70
N LYS A 100 -3.53 -0.97 -20.51
CA LYS A 100 -2.43 -0.05 -20.20
C LYS A 100 -1.12 -0.81 -20.01
N LEU A 101 -0.12 -0.46 -20.80
CA LEU A 101 1.20 -1.09 -20.71
C LEU A 101 1.85 -0.92 -19.33
N SER A 102 1.63 0.21 -18.65
CA SER A 102 2.13 0.47 -17.30
C SER A 102 1.65 -0.58 -16.29
N GLN A 103 0.44 -1.11 -16.45
CA GLN A 103 -0.14 -2.11 -15.56
C GLN A 103 0.28 -3.55 -15.89
N ARG A 104 0.81 -3.80 -17.10
CA ARG A 104 1.31 -5.14 -17.48
C ARG A 104 2.67 -5.46 -16.85
N LEU A 105 3.40 -4.47 -16.41
CA LEU A 105 4.65 -4.62 -15.67
C LEU A 105 4.40 -4.40 -14.17
N PRO A 106 5.23 -4.98 -13.29
CA PRO A 106 5.13 -4.71 -11.87
C PRO A 106 5.23 -3.20 -11.59
N HIS A 107 4.26 -2.69 -10.86
CA HIS A 107 4.15 -1.28 -10.47
C HIS A 107 3.71 -1.17 -9.01
N ALA A 108 3.95 -0.02 -8.41
CA ALA A 108 3.53 0.27 -7.04
C ALA A 108 2.26 1.12 -7.02
N SER A 109 1.42 0.89 -6.00
CA SER A 109 0.35 1.79 -5.61
C SER A 109 0.58 2.23 -4.18
N VAL A 110 0.59 3.55 -3.94
CA VAL A 110 0.80 4.15 -2.62
C VAL A 110 -0.50 4.79 -2.16
N GLU A 111 -1.01 4.32 -1.04
CA GLU A 111 -2.13 4.96 -0.35
C GLU A 111 -1.60 6.06 0.55
N VAL A 112 -1.90 7.30 0.21
CA VAL A 112 -1.41 8.46 0.98
C VAL A 112 -2.14 8.56 2.32
N ILE A 113 -3.45 8.43 2.29
CA ILE A 113 -4.36 8.35 3.43
C ILE A 113 -5.64 7.65 2.97
N ASP A 114 -6.31 6.93 3.85
CA ASP A 114 -7.53 6.14 3.60
C ASP A 114 -8.20 6.39 2.24
N ASP A 115 -8.14 5.39 1.37
CA ASP A 115 -8.71 5.36 0.01
C ASP A 115 -8.19 6.42 -0.99
N CYS A 116 -7.15 7.21 -0.61
CA CYS A 116 -6.48 8.14 -1.52
C CYS A 116 -5.20 7.53 -2.07
N TRP A 117 -5.23 7.05 -3.31
CA TRP A 117 -4.16 6.30 -3.94
C TRP A 117 -3.41 7.09 -5.01
N ILE A 118 -2.11 6.86 -5.10
CA ILE A 118 -1.26 7.16 -6.26
C ILE A 118 -0.95 5.82 -6.91
N GLU A 119 -1.48 5.59 -8.10
CA GLU A 119 -1.43 4.29 -8.77
C GLU A 119 -0.41 4.28 -9.93
N ASP A 120 -0.14 3.10 -10.45
CA ASP A 120 0.68 2.85 -11.66
C ASP A 120 2.13 3.40 -11.56
N LEU A 121 2.68 3.48 -10.36
CA LEU A 121 4.05 3.96 -10.16
C LEU A 121 5.07 2.92 -10.62
N ASP A 122 5.81 3.24 -11.66
CA ASP A 122 7.03 2.52 -12.01
C ASP A 122 8.15 2.81 -10.98
N PRO A 123 9.31 2.13 -11.04
CA PRO A 123 10.38 2.34 -10.07
C PRO A 123 10.87 3.79 -9.97
N ASP A 124 10.93 4.52 -11.10
CA ASP A 124 11.40 5.91 -11.13
C ASP A 124 10.37 6.86 -10.53
N ALA A 125 9.09 6.66 -10.85
CA ALA A 125 7.99 7.42 -10.26
C ALA A 125 7.88 7.16 -8.74
N LEU A 126 8.06 5.93 -8.29
CA LEU A 126 8.09 5.61 -6.87
C LEU A 126 9.27 6.28 -6.16
N ALA A 127 10.46 6.32 -6.78
CA ALA A 127 11.62 7.03 -6.24
C ALA A 127 11.34 8.53 -6.07
N LEU A 128 10.62 9.15 -7.01
CA LEU A 128 10.20 10.54 -6.90
C LEU A 128 9.23 10.78 -5.73
N VAL A 129 8.27 9.86 -5.51
CA VAL A 129 7.36 9.91 -4.35
C VAL A 129 8.16 9.83 -3.06
N ILE A 130 9.12 8.91 -2.95
CA ILE A 130 9.98 8.77 -1.77
C ILE A 130 10.75 10.07 -1.50
N ALA A 131 11.44 10.62 -2.50
CA ALA A 131 12.19 11.87 -2.35
C ALA A 131 11.29 13.05 -1.93
N THR A 132 10.07 13.10 -2.44
CA THR A 132 9.08 14.12 -2.08
C THR A 132 8.67 13.98 -0.61
N LEU A 133 8.39 12.77 -0.14
CA LEU A 133 8.02 12.50 1.25
C LEU A 133 9.18 12.84 2.21
N GLU A 134 10.42 12.48 1.86
CA GLU A 134 11.61 12.84 2.64
C GLU A 134 11.76 14.35 2.78
N SER A 135 11.61 15.09 1.67
CA SER A 135 11.65 16.56 1.70
C SER A 135 10.52 17.17 2.55
N ARG A 136 9.31 16.58 2.50
CA ARG A 136 8.17 17.06 3.31
C ARG A 136 8.34 16.76 4.79
N LEU A 137 9.07 15.71 5.14
CA LEU A 137 9.34 15.37 6.52
C LEU A 137 10.13 16.48 7.25
N ASP A 138 11.08 17.12 6.58
CA ASP A 138 11.81 18.25 7.13
C ASP A 138 10.91 19.46 7.37
N VAL A 139 10.02 19.76 6.42
CA VAL A 139 9.00 20.82 6.59
C VAL A 139 8.10 20.54 7.80
N LEU A 140 7.69 19.28 8.01
CA LEU A 140 6.89 18.90 9.18
C LEU A 140 7.64 19.07 10.50
N ARG A 141 8.93 18.73 10.54
CA ARG A 141 9.79 18.94 11.71
C ARG A 141 9.94 20.42 12.07
N ASP A 142 10.14 21.26 11.05
CA ASP A 142 10.23 22.71 11.24
C ASP A 142 8.89 23.29 11.73
N SER A 143 7.79 22.85 11.13
CA SER A 143 6.44 23.27 11.53
C SER A 143 6.12 22.84 12.97
N HIS A 144 6.50 21.64 13.37
CA HIS A 144 6.37 21.18 14.77
C HIS A 144 7.16 22.09 15.72
N THR A 145 8.41 22.40 15.37
CA THR A 145 9.27 23.29 16.18
C THR A 145 8.63 24.68 16.32
N GLN A 146 8.10 25.22 15.24
CA GLN A 146 7.38 26.50 15.24
C GLN A 146 6.11 26.44 16.10
N LEU A 147 5.33 25.38 15.97
CA LEU A 147 4.09 25.18 16.75
C LEU A 147 4.37 25.16 18.26
N VAL A 148 5.43 24.47 18.69
CA VAL A 148 5.85 24.45 20.11
C VAL A 148 6.14 25.86 20.62
N LYS A 149 6.86 26.68 19.85
CA LYS A 149 7.15 28.09 20.22
C LYS A 149 5.86 28.93 20.31
N LEU A 150 5.00 28.84 19.29
CA LEU A 150 3.75 29.59 19.25
C LEU A 150 2.84 29.23 20.43
N ARG A 151 2.74 27.96 20.79
CA ARG A 151 1.93 27.55 21.95
C ARG A 151 2.49 28.12 23.25
N ALA A 152 3.79 28.06 23.47
CA ALA A 152 4.41 28.65 24.65
C ALA A 152 4.20 30.17 24.73
N GLU A 153 4.26 30.89 23.62
CA GLU A 153 3.95 32.34 23.56
C GLU A 153 2.49 32.63 23.89
N TYR A 154 1.55 31.79 23.43
CA TYR A 154 0.13 31.95 23.72
C TYR A 154 -0.19 31.66 25.19
N GLU A 155 0.42 30.64 25.79
CA GLU A 155 0.25 30.28 27.20
C GLU A 155 0.86 31.33 28.16
N ALA A 156 1.85 32.08 27.70
CA ALA A 156 2.47 33.17 28.48
C ALA A 156 1.70 34.51 28.39
N ARG A 157 0.64 34.60 27.61
CA ARG A 157 -0.20 35.81 27.54
C ARG A 157 -1.07 35.92 28.77
N PRO A 158 -1.11 37.10 29.43
CA PRO A 158 -1.94 37.34 30.61
C PRO A 158 -3.45 37.24 30.31
#